data_292783d97adb1e522bde572e0bfb7920
#
_entry.id   292783d97adb1e522bde572e0bfb7920
#
_cell.length_a   1.000
_cell.length_b   1.000
_cell.length_c   1.000
_cell.angle_alpha   90.00
_cell.angle_beta   90.00
_cell.angle_gamma   90.00
#
_symmetry.space_group_name_H-M   'P 1'
#
loop_
_entity.id
_entity.type
_entity.pdbx_description
1 polymer ?
#
loop_
_entity_poly.entity_id
_entity_poly.type
_entity_poly.pdbx_seq_one_letter_code
_entity_poly.pdbx_strand_id
1 'polypeptide(L)'
;MIVLLGSSGYFGRAFAAELRRRGQSFIPLTRKAFDYTRFDYLFDYLRTMRPQFLINAAGYCHRPEEDGLAAAREQAMLANALLPQMIARVCLMTKTPWGHLSSGSIYTGAKIMEEGQTRVERDLSRPGVREIFEKQPQVISGFNELDEPNFSFRSPPCTFYSGTKALAEEAIRDIGRSYIWRPRLAFSEREDPRSFLWQFQRQAHPGDTIDSLSHTEDCVRACLDLWKIGAPFGIYNVTNPGAATTLHLAELMHRVGKLPRPLDFRTDEENIARAGGKAPQSHCILDVSKLLATGVKMRSLEEAWQDCLHKVRLAARALQAPVAPPSPPPPERP
;
A
#
# COMPACT_ATOMS: atom_id res chain seq x y z
N MET A 1 -21.61 -13.41 0.36
CA MET A 1 -21.53 -12.01 0.86
C MET A 1 -20.19 -11.80 1.55
N ILE A 2 -19.54 -10.66 1.33
CA ILE A 2 -18.25 -10.26 1.91
C ILE A 2 -18.48 -9.20 3.00
N VAL A 3 -17.71 -9.22 4.09
CA VAL A 3 -17.66 -8.13 5.09
C VAL A 3 -16.38 -7.34 4.87
N LEU A 4 -16.49 -6.01 4.75
CA LEU A 4 -15.35 -5.10 4.55
C LEU A 4 -15.21 -4.16 5.75
N LEU A 5 -14.20 -4.41 6.59
CA LEU A 5 -13.82 -3.53 7.69
C LEU A 5 -12.93 -2.40 7.19
N GLY A 6 -13.09 -1.21 7.79
CA GLY A 6 -12.32 -0.03 7.39
C GLY A 6 -12.72 0.55 6.04
N SER A 7 -13.98 0.40 5.63
CA SER A 7 -14.51 0.76 4.31
C SER A 7 -14.35 2.26 3.94
N SER A 8 -14.20 3.17 4.91
CA SER A 8 -13.94 4.60 4.68
C SER A 8 -12.46 4.95 4.48
N GLY A 9 -11.55 4.00 4.72
CA GLY A 9 -10.12 4.16 4.53
C GLY A 9 -9.71 4.25 3.05
N TYR A 10 -8.44 4.56 2.76
CA TYR A 10 -7.93 4.69 1.39
C TYR A 10 -8.14 3.39 0.59
N PHE A 11 -7.59 2.28 1.06
CA PHE A 11 -7.83 0.96 0.47
C PHE A 11 -9.27 0.47 0.65
N GLY A 12 -9.93 0.79 1.77
CA GLY A 12 -11.32 0.39 2.01
C GLY A 12 -12.27 0.92 0.93
N ARG A 13 -12.09 2.18 0.50
CA ARG A 13 -12.85 2.76 -0.61
C ARG A 13 -12.55 2.08 -1.94
N ALA A 14 -11.28 1.71 -2.18
CA ALA A 14 -10.88 0.99 -3.39
C ALA A 14 -11.47 -0.43 -3.42
N PHE A 15 -11.44 -1.18 -2.31
CA PHE A 15 -12.14 -2.46 -2.19
C PHE A 15 -13.65 -2.33 -2.45
N ALA A 16 -14.29 -1.33 -1.83
CA ALA A 16 -15.72 -1.10 -2.02
C ALA A 16 -16.07 -0.79 -3.49
N ALA A 17 -15.25 0.00 -4.17
CA ALA A 17 -15.44 0.32 -5.59
C ALA A 17 -15.28 -0.94 -6.47
N GLU A 18 -14.26 -1.74 -6.24
CA GLU A 18 -13.99 -2.95 -7.02
C GLU A 18 -15.04 -4.04 -6.77
N LEU A 19 -15.50 -4.22 -5.51
CA LEU A 19 -16.59 -5.15 -5.20
C LEU A 19 -17.89 -4.76 -5.90
N ARG A 20 -18.24 -3.45 -5.95
CA ARG A 20 -19.39 -2.96 -6.73
C ARG A 20 -19.21 -3.24 -8.22
N ARG A 21 -18.04 -2.94 -8.79
CA ARG A 21 -17.73 -3.19 -10.20
C ARG A 21 -17.90 -4.67 -10.58
N ARG A 22 -17.58 -5.58 -9.63
CA ARG A 22 -17.77 -7.04 -9.81
C ARG A 22 -19.20 -7.51 -9.55
N GLY A 23 -20.13 -6.65 -9.15
CA GLY A 23 -21.46 -7.07 -8.71
C GLY A 23 -21.44 -7.97 -7.46
N GLN A 24 -20.36 -7.93 -6.68
CA GLN A 24 -20.18 -8.77 -5.52
C GLN A 24 -20.93 -8.18 -4.32
N SER A 25 -21.84 -8.95 -3.73
CA SER A 25 -22.54 -8.55 -2.51
C SER A 25 -21.57 -8.40 -1.33
N PHE A 26 -21.58 -7.23 -0.68
CA PHE A 26 -20.74 -6.97 0.48
C PHE A 26 -21.39 -5.96 1.44
N ILE A 27 -20.93 -5.99 2.71
CA ILE A 27 -21.33 -5.04 3.75
C ILE A 27 -20.11 -4.18 4.12
N PRO A 28 -20.14 -2.87 3.80
CA PRO A 28 -19.09 -1.96 4.20
C PRO A 28 -19.27 -1.55 5.67
N LEU A 29 -18.29 -1.81 6.51
CA LEU A 29 -18.30 -1.43 7.91
C LEU A 29 -17.24 -0.35 8.19
N THR A 30 -17.68 0.72 8.85
CA THR A 30 -16.81 1.72 9.46
C THR A 30 -16.87 1.59 10.97
N ARG A 31 -15.80 1.92 11.68
CA ARG A 31 -15.75 1.90 13.14
C ARG A 31 -16.83 2.76 13.79
N LYS A 32 -17.25 3.86 13.13
CA LYS A 32 -18.32 4.73 13.61
C LYS A 32 -19.71 4.07 13.53
N ALA A 33 -19.96 3.28 12.47
CA ALA A 33 -21.25 2.63 12.26
C ALA A 33 -21.36 1.31 13.04
N PHE A 34 -20.23 0.62 13.23
CA PHE A 34 -20.16 -0.66 13.96
C PHE A 34 -18.78 -0.79 14.60
N ASP A 35 -18.74 -0.91 15.92
CA ASP A 35 -17.48 -1.02 16.66
C ASP A 35 -16.89 -2.44 16.59
N TYR A 36 -16.32 -2.74 15.43
CA TYR A 36 -15.63 -4.01 15.19
C TYR A 36 -14.29 -4.13 15.94
N THR A 37 -13.92 -3.18 16.79
CA THR A 37 -12.74 -3.30 17.67
C THR A 37 -13.06 -4.09 18.94
N ARG A 38 -14.33 -4.32 19.21
CA ARG A 38 -14.79 -5.15 20.31
C ARG A 38 -14.95 -6.59 19.88
N PHE A 39 -14.29 -7.49 20.61
CA PHE A 39 -14.30 -8.93 20.32
C PHE A 39 -15.72 -9.51 20.29
N ASP A 40 -16.51 -9.27 21.33
CA ASP A 40 -17.88 -9.76 21.48
C ASP A 40 -18.78 -9.31 20.31
N TYR A 41 -18.70 -8.04 19.92
CA TYR A 41 -19.50 -7.50 18.84
C TYR A 41 -19.14 -8.13 17.50
N LEU A 42 -17.84 -8.21 17.18
CA LEU A 42 -17.41 -8.79 15.91
C LEU A 42 -17.69 -10.30 15.86
N PHE A 43 -17.49 -11.01 16.98
CA PHE A 43 -17.78 -12.43 17.06
C PHE A 43 -19.25 -12.75 16.83
N ASP A 44 -20.18 -12.08 17.54
CA ASP A 44 -21.62 -12.28 17.37
C ASP A 44 -22.07 -11.89 15.96
N TYR A 45 -21.51 -10.80 15.42
CA TYR A 45 -21.81 -10.37 14.05
C TYR A 45 -21.42 -11.43 13.03
N LEU A 46 -20.17 -11.93 13.04
CA LEU A 46 -19.71 -12.93 12.07
C LEU A 46 -20.41 -14.27 12.27
N ARG A 47 -20.71 -14.68 13.51
CA ARG A 47 -21.46 -15.89 13.82
C ARG A 47 -22.87 -15.84 13.25
N THR A 48 -23.55 -14.69 13.31
CA THR A 48 -24.90 -14.47 12.80
C THR A 48 -24.91 -14.36 11.29
N MET A 49 -24.05 -13.49 10.72
CA MET A 49 -24.04 -13.17 9.29
C MET A 49 -23.40 -14.24 8.41
N ARG A 50 -22.52 -15.06 8.96
CA ARG A 50 -21.78 -16.14 8.27
C ARG A 50 -21.24 -15.71 6.89
N PRO A 51 -20.41 -14.65 6.83
CA PRO A 51 -19.91 -14.17 5.56
C PRO A 51 -18.98 -15.21 4.92
N GLN A 52 -18.94 -15.24 3.59
CA GLN A 52 -18.02 -16.09 2.84
C GLN A 52 -16.56 -15.64 2.99
N PHE A 53 -16.35 -14.35 3.20
CA PHE A 53 -15.02 -13.76 3.34
C PHE A 53 -15.09 -12.45 4.13
N LEU A 54 -14.05 -12.16 4.90
CA LEU A 54 -13.86 -10.88 5.56
C LEU A 54 -12.60 -10.19 5.02
N ILE A 55 -12.70 -8.90 4.73
CA ILE A 55 -11.57 -8.06 4.34
C ILE A 55 -11.30 -7.07 5.46
N ASN A 56 -10.09 -7.12 6.02
CA ASN A 56 -9.62 -6.11 6.96
C ASN A 56 -8.73 -5.07 6.24
N ALA A 57 -9.35 -3.97 5.82
CA ALA A 57 -8.67 -2.78 5.31
C ALA A 57 -8.56 -1.66 6.36
N ALA A 58 -8.90 -1.96 7.62
CA ALA A 58 -8.69 -1.04 8.73
C ALA A 58 -7.21 -1.00 9.11
N GLY A 59 -6.73 0.18 9.41
CA GLY A 59 -5.37 0.43 9.84
C GLY A 59 -5.18 1.91 10.13
N TYR A 60 -4.09 2.24 10.78
CA TYR A 60 -3.69 3.59 11.08
C TYR A 60 -2.34 3.88 10.39
N CYS A 61 -2.32 4.91 9.58
CA CYS A 61 -1.11 5.46 8.98
C CYS A 61 -0.99 6.91 9.46
N HIS A 62 0.02 7.19 10.23
CA HIS A 62 0.34 8.54 10.68
C HIS A 62 1.43 9.15 9.78
N ARG A 63 1.58 10.45 9.88
CA ARG A 63 2.65 11.16 9.17
C ARG A 63 3.99 10.89 9.86
N PRO A 64 5.12 10.96 9.15
CA PRO A 64 6.44 10.79 9.77
C PRO A 64 6.68 11.73 10.97
N GLU A 65 6.13 12.94 10.92
CA GLU A 65 6.25 13.93 12.00
C GLU A 65 5.52 13.49 13.28
N GLU A 66 4.51 12.66 13.16
CA GLU A 66 3.69 12.14 14.25
C GLU A 66 4.29 10.88 14.91
N ASP A 67 5.33 10.27 14.32
CA ASP A 67 5.91 8.99 14.78
C ASP A 67 6.41 9.03 16.23
N GLY A 68 6.80 10.19 16.71
CA GLY A 68 7.20 10.45 18.09
C GLY A 68 6.06 10.71 19.09
N LEU A 69 4.82 10.95 18.60
CA LEU A 69 3.71 11.32 19.46
C LEU A 69 3.07 10.09 20.11
N ALA A 70 2.88 10.12 21.44
CA ALA A 70 2.29 9.01 22.19
C ALA A 70 0.92 8.60 21.67
N ALA A 71 0.04 9.55 21.37
CA ALA A 71 -1.29 9.29 20.84
C ALA A 71 -1.26 8.62 19.46
N ALA A 72 -0.32 8.99 18.58
CA ALA A 72 -0.15 8.35 17.27
C ALA A 72 0.35 6.91 17.42
N ARG A 73 1.28 6.67 18.34
CA ARG A 73 1.79 5.32 18.66
C ARG A 73 0.72 4.43 19.25
N GLU A 74 -0.10 4.95 20.16
CA GLU A 74 -1.25 4.21 20.72
C GLU A 74 -2.22 3.81 19.60
N GLN A 75 -2.63 4.74 18.74
CA GLN A 75 -3.53 4.45 17.62
C GLN A 75 -2.92 3.44 16.64
N ALA A 76 -1.63 3.53 16.36
CA ALA A 76 -0.93 2.57 15.51
C ALA A 76 -0.90 1.17 16.15
N MET A 77 -0.60 1.07 17.44
CA MET A 77 -0.61 -0.22 18.16
C MET A 77 -2.00 -0.86 18.14
N LEU A 78 -3.03 -0.09 18.49
CA LEU A 78 -4.41 -0.56 18.51
C LEU A 78 -4.89 -1.02 17.13
N ALA A 79 -4.69 -0.20 16.09
CA ALA A 79 -5.26 -0.47 14.78
C ALA A 79 -4.42 -1.43 13.92
N ASN A 80 -3.08 -1.39 14.04
CA ASN A 80 -2.20 -2.14 13.17
C ASN A 80 -1.71 -3.46 13.77
N ALA A 81 -1.68 -3.60 15.11
CA ALA A 81 -1.21 -4.82 15.77
C ALA A 81 -2.33 -5.57 16.49
N LEU A 82 -3.00 -4.94 17.44
CA LEU A 82 -3.99 -5.63 18.30
C LEU A 82 -5.29 -5.96 17.57
N LEU A 83 -5.79 -5.07 16.74
CA LEU A 83 -7.02 -5.31 15.96
C LEU A 83 -6.89 -6.49 15.00
N PRO A 84 -5.83 -6.63 14.16
CA PRO A 84 -5.65 -7.81 13.31
C PRO A 84 -5.57 -9.11 14.10
N GLN A 85 -4.87 -9.13 15.23
CA GLN A 85 -4.81 -10.30 16.11
C GLN A 85 -6.20 -10.70 16.64
N MET A 86 -6.99 -9.73 17.10
CA MET A 86 -8.35 -9.97 17.55
C MET A 86 -9.24 -10.49 16.42
N ILE A 87 -9.17 -9.90 15.23
CA ILE A 87 -9.90 -10.36 14.04
C ILE A 87 -9.53 -11.80 13.69
N ALA A 88 -8.24 -12.15 13.71
CA ALA A 88 -7.76 -13.51 13.43
C ALA A 88 -8.41 -14.53 14.37
N ARG A 89 -8.48 -14.23 15.68
CA ARG A 89 -9.14 -15.10 16.68
C ARG A 89 -10.64 -15.26 16.39
N VAL A 90 -11.33 -14.15 16.11
CA VAL A 90 -12.77 -14.19 15.78
C VAL A 90 -13.00 -15.00 14.51
N CYS A 91 -12.20 -14.77 13.45
CA CYS A 91 -12.30 -15.50 12.18
C CYS A 91 -12.00 -17.00 12.34
N LEU A 92 -11.03 -17.37 13.19
CA LEU A 92 -10.76 -18.77 13.54
C LEU A 92 -11.98 -19.43 14.19
N MET A 93 -12.56 -18.79 15.23
CA MET A 93 -13.71 -19.32 15.98
C MET A 93 -14.98 -19.41 15.12
N THR A 94 -15.21 -18.46 14.22
CA THR A 94 -16.36 -18.44 13.31
C THR A 94 -16.12 -19.19 12.01
N LYS A 95 -14.92 -19.76 11.82
CA LYS A 95 -14.46 -20.43 10.59
C LYS A 95 -14.56 -19.55 9.34
N THR A 96 -14.51 -18.23 9.51
CA THR A 96 -14.58 -17.23 8.43
C THR A 96 -13.21 -17.05 7.80
N PRO A 97 -13.00 -17.34 6.50
CA PRO A 97 -11.76 -17.00 5.81
C PRO A 97 -11.65 -15.48 5.66
N TRP A 98 -10.44 -14.96 5.68
CA TRP A 98 -10.25 -13.51 5.69
C TRP A 98 -8.96 -13.05 5.03
N GLY A 99 -8.89 -11.77 4.72
CA GLY A 99 -7.70 -11.12 4.20
C GLY A 99 -7.36 -9.86 4.99
N HIS A 100 -6.07 -9.67 5.29
CA HIS A 100 -5.55 -8.53 6.03
C HIS A 100 -4.60 -7.70 5.18
N LEU A 101 -4.82 -6.39 5.15
CA LEU A 101 -3.94 -5.44 4.50
C LEU A 101 -2.79 -5.06 5.44
N SER A 102 -1.65 -5.71 5.25
CA SER A 102 -0.38 -5.41 5.92
C SER A 102 0.40 -4.31 5.17
N SER A 103 1.71 -4.40 5.11
CA SER A 103 2.57 -3.44 4.41
C SER A 103 3.95 -4.01 4.09
N GLY A 104 4.49 -3.73 2.91
CA GLY A 104 5.88 -3.97 2.58
C GLY A 104 6.88 -3.07 3.32
N SER A 105 6.39 -2.06 4.06
CA SER A 105 7.24 -1.18 4.88
C SER A 105 7.90 -1.88 6.08
N ILE A 106 7.66 -3.18 6.25
CA ILE A 106 8.38 -4.02 7.21
C ILE A 106 9.78 -4.43 6.72
N TYR A 107 10.11 -4.06 5.48
CA TYR A 107 11.44 -4.25 4.88
C TYR A 107 12.12 -2.92 4.60
N THR A 108 13.46 -2.94 4.55
CA THR A 108 14.28 -1.86 3.99
C THR A 108 15.44 -2.47 3.21
N GLY A 109 15.72 -1.90 2.03
CA GLY A 109 16.80 -2.33 1.16
C GLY A 109 16.38 -3.30 0.05
N ALA A 110 17.36 -3.95 -0.50
CA ALA A 110 17.24 -5.00 -1.52
C ALA A 110 18.32 -6.06 -1.33
N LYS A 111 18.15 -7.20 -1.96
CA LYS A 111 19.16 -8.26 -2.00
C LYS A 111 20.03 -8.07 -3.24
N ILE A 112 21.33 -8.04 -3.07
CA ILE A 112 22.32 -7.93 -4.14
C ILE A 112 23.17 -9.21 -4.17
N MET A 113 23.30 -9.79 -5.35
CA MET A 113 24.15 -10.97 -5.58
C MET A 113 25.53 -10.51 -6.00
N GLU A 114 26.54 -10.81 -5.19
CA GLU A 114 27.95 -10.54 -5.45
C GLU A 114 28.74 -11.83 -5.24
N GLU A 115 29.55 -12.24 -6.23
CA GLU A 115 30.41 -13.43 -6.17
C GLU A 115 29.70 -14.72 -5.71
N GLY A 116 28.42 -14.88 -6.13
CA GLY A 116 27.62 -16.05 -5.77
C GLY A 116 27.01 -16.01 -4.35
N GLN A 117 27.21 -14.92 -3.61
CA GLN A 117 26.61 -14.69 -2.30
C GLN A 117 25.56 -13.59 -2.37
N THR A 118 24.49 -13.74 -1.61
CA THR A 118 23.45 -12.72 -1.48
C THR A 118 23.68 -11.91 -0.22
N ARG A 119 23.86 -10.59 -0.37
CA ARG A 119 23.87 -9.65 0.75
C ARG A 119 22.64 -8.75 0.70
N VAL A 120 22.25 -8.22 1.84
CA VAL A 120 21.20 -7.21 1.93
C VAL A 120 21.85 -5.83 1.99
N GLU A 121 21.57 -5.01 0.97
CA GLU A 121 21.88 -3.59 1.01
C GLU A 121 20.67 -2.83 1.52
N ARG A 122 20.81 -2.14 2.65
CA ARG A 122 19.68 -1.44 3.32
C ARG A 122 19.48 -0.02 2.80
N ASP A 123 20.50 0.59 2.26
CA ASP A 123 20.48 1.98 1.77
C ASP A 123 20.42 2.00 0.24
N LEU A 124 19.23 2.15 -0.29
CA LEU A 124 18.96 2.22 -1.75
C LEU A 124 19.20 3.61 -2.35
N SER A 125 19.64 4.59 -1.54
CA SER A 125 20.01 5.93 -2.03
C SER A 125 21.48 6.01 -2.48
N ARG A 126 22.29 5.00 -2.19
CA ARG A 126 23.71 4.98 -2.56
C ARG A 126 23.91 4.98 -4.06
N PRO A 127 24.79 5.84 -4.61
CA PRO A 127 25.04 5.90 -6.05
C PRO A 127 25.44 4.56 -6.68
N GLY A 128 26.25 3.74 -5.99
CA GLY A 128 26.66 2.41 -6.45
C GLY A 128 25.48 1.43 -6.57
N VAL A 129 24.50 1.52 -5.68
CA VAL A 129 23.29 0.67 -5.74
C VAL A 129 22.42 1.08 -6.92
N ARG A 130 22.30 2.37 -7.16
CA ARG A 130 21.61 2.90 -8.32
C ARG A 130 22.25 2.44 -9.62
N GLU A 131 23.58 2.51 -9.72
CA GLU A 131 24.30 2.02 -10.88
C GLU A 131 24.04 0.53 -11.14
N ILE A 132 24.06 -0.29 -10.09
CA ILE A 132 23.69 -1.71 -10.18
C ILE A 132 22.25 -1.86 -10.69
N PHE A 133 21.30 -1.13 -10.13
CA PHE A 133 19.90 -1.20 -10.50
C PHE A 133 19.66 -0.85 -11.97
N GLU A 134 20.35 0.18 -12.48
CA GLU A 134 20.19 0.66 -13.85
C GLU A 134 20.95 -0.22 -14.87
N LYS A 135 22.16 -0.68 -14.54
CA LYS A 135 23.06 -1.36 -15.50
C LYS A 135 23.08 -2.88 -15.35
N GLN A 136 22.77 -3.40 -14.16
CA GLN A 136 22.85 -4.82 -13.81
C GLN A 136 21.63 -5.30 -13.03
N PRO A 137 20.39 -5.05 -13.51
CA PRO A 137 19.18 -5.37 -12.76
C PRO A 137 19.02 -6.84 -12.38
N GLN A 138 19.74 -7.76 -13.07
CA GLN A 138 19.71 -9.21 -12.79
C GLN A 138 20.42 -9.58 -11.48
N VAL A 139 21.28 -8.73 -10.94
CA VAL A 139 21.97 -9.01 -9.66
C VAL A 139 21.27 -8.41 -8.45
N ILE A 140 20.25 -7.59 -8.67
CA ILE A 140 19.41 -7.01 -7.59
C ILE A 140 18.04 -7.69 -7.56
N SER A 141 17.60 -8.08 -6.37
CA SER A 141 16.29 -8.71 -6.18
C SER A 141 15.59 -8.20 -4.94
N GLY A 142 14.26 -8.30 -4.94
CA GLY A 142 13.40 -7.89 -3.84
C GLY A 142 13.31 -8.92 -2.73
N PHE A 143 12.71 -8.51 -1.60
CA PHE A 143 12.32 -9.42 -0.53
C PHE A 143 11.09 -10.21 -0.96
N ASN A 144 11.13 -11.52 -0.78
CA ASN A 144 9.98 -12.40 -0.97
C ASN A 144 9.26 -12.66 0.37
N GLU A 145 8.21 -13.46 0.34
CA GLU A 145 7.35 -13.70 1.51
C GLU A 145 7.99 -14.60 2.57
N LEU A 146 9.11 -15.25 2.25
CA LEU A 146 9.88 -16.11 3.17
C LEU A 146 11.00 -15.34 3.88
N ASP A 147 11.36 -14.16 3.38
CA ASP A 147 12.37 -13.32 4.02
C ASP A 147 11.82 -12.76 5.34
N GLU A 148 12.63 -12.82 6.40
CA GLU A 148 12.25 -12.21 7.69
C GLU A 148 12.24 -10.68 7.59
N PRO A 149 11.24 -9.99 8.20
CA PRO A 149 11.19 -8.54 8.24
C PRO A 149 12.45 -7.93 8.87
N ASN A 150 13.16 -7.09 8.11
CA ASN A 150 14.39 -6.45 8.54
C ASN A 150 14.24 -4.97 8.94
N PHE A 151 12.99 -4.46 8.97
CA PHE A 151 12.65 -3.10 9.39
C PHE A 151 11.44 -3.15 10.35
N SER A 152 11.69 -3.69 11.54
CA SER A 152 10.69 -4.03 12.55
C SER A 152 11.22 -3.77 13.96
N PHE A 153 10.39 -3.94 14.98
CA PHE A 153 10.83 -3.83 16.38
C PHE A 153 11.91 -4.87 16.75
N ARG A 154 11.98 -6.00 16.04
CA ARG A 154 13.04 -7.00 16.23
C ARG A 154 14.34 -6.64 15.50
N SER A 155 14.24 -5.79 14.48
CA SER A 155 15.37 -5.39 13.63
C SER A 155 15.42 -3.86 13.51
N PRO A 156 15.76 -3.15 14.60
CA PRO A 156 15.86 -1.69 14.59
C PRO A 156 17.07 -1.21 13.77
N PRO A 157 17.10 0.07 13.32
CA PRO A 157 16.03 1.06 13.52
C PRO A 157 14.85 0.80 12.60
N CYS A 158 13.63 1.16 13.05
CA CYS A 158 12.42 1.12 12.23
C CYS A 158 11.45 2.24 12.64
N THR A 159 10.50 2.57 11.76
CA THR A 159 9.38 3.42 12.16
C THR A 159 8.43 2.65 13.07
N PHE A 160 7.69 3.38 13.91
CA PHE A 160 6.69 2.73 14.77
C PHE A 160 5.59 2.04 13.95
N TYR A 161 5.22 2.65 12.80
CA TYR A 161 4.30 2.05 11.83
C TYR A 161 4.80 0.68 11.36
N SER A 162 6.03 0.61 10.88
CA SER A 162 6.62 -0.63 10.37
C SER A 162 6.69 -1.71 11.45
N GLY A 163 7.10 -1.31 12.67
CA GLY A 163 7.14 -2.20 13.82
C GLY A 163 5.78 -2.80 14.17
N THR A 164 4.70 -1.97 14.16
CA THR A 164 3.34 -2.46 14.45
C THR A 164 2.79 -3.37 13.34
N LYS A 165 3.12 -3.10 12.07
CA LYS A 165 2.73 -3.98 10.95
C LYS A 165 3.43 -5.33 11.00
N ALA A 166 4.74 -5.36 11.27
CA ALA A 166 5.50 -6.60 11.44
C ALA A 166 4.98 -7.43 12.63
N LEU A 167 4.69 -6.78 13.76
CA LEU A 167 4.11 -7.43 14.94
C LEU A 167 2.74 -8.07 14.66
N ALA A 168 1.90 -7.39 13.87
CA ALA A 168 0.63 -7.97 13.42
C ALA A 168 0.83 -9.25 12.63
N GLU A 169 1.71 -9.22 11.61
CA GLU A 169 1.97 -10.40 10.77
C GLU A 169 2.50 -11.57 11.58
N GLU A 170 3.44 -11.33 12.49
CA GLU A 170 3.95 -12.34 13.40
C GLU A 170 2.84 -12.99 14.23
N ALA A 171 1.87 -12.17 14.70
CA ALA A 171 0.77 -12.66 15.54
C ALA A 171 -0.30 -13.43 14.75
N ILE A 172 -0.41 -13.24 13.42
CA ILE A 172 -1.54 -13.80 12.65
C ILE A 172 -1.15 -14.78 11.54
N ARG A 173 0.12 -14.87 11.15
CA ARG A 173 0.58 -15.65 9.98
C ARG A 173 0.19 -17.13 10.03
N ASP A 174 0.11 -17.70 11.23
CA ASP A 174 -0.18 -19.13 11.46
C ASP A 174 -1.61 -19.35 11.97
N ILE A 175 -2.46 -18.32 11.95
CA ILE A 175 -3.83 -18.41 12.49
C ILE A 175 -4.87 -18.53 11.38
N GLY A 176 -5.41 -19.74 11.21
CA GLY A 176 -6.59 -20.00 10.38
C GLY A 176 -6.37 -19.82 8.90
N ARG A 177 -7.47 -19.52 8.17
CA ARG A 177 -7.48 -19.32 6.72
C ARG A 177 -7.39 -17.83 6.40
N SER A 178 -6.16 -17.32 6.29
CA SER A 178 -5.91 -15.90 6.09
C SER A 178 -5.00 -15.61 4.90
N TYR A 179 -5.32 -14.55 4.17
CA TYR A 179 -4.37 -13.86 3.31
C TYR A 179 -3.79 -12.68 4.06
N ILE A 180 -2.48 -12.47 3.96
CA ILE A 180 -1.78 -11.27 4.43
C ILE A 180 -1.22 -10.59 3.20
N TRP A 181 -1.75 -9.42 2.86
CA TRP A 181 -1.36 -8.69 1.66
C TRP A 181 -0.41 -7.56 2.02
N ARG A 182 0.74 -7.51 1.37
CA ARG A 182 1.78 -6.50 1.57
C ARG A 182 1.84 -5.54 0.38
N PRO A 183 1.01 -4.49 0.30
CA PRO A 183 1.23 -3.39 -0.63
C PRO A 183 2.40 -2.53 -0.18
N ARG A 184 2.93 -1.72 -1.11
CA ARG A 184 4.01 -0.77 -0.85
C ARG A 184 3.71 0.55 -1.54
N LEU A 185 3.97 1.70 -0.87
CA LEU A 185 3.83 3.05 -1.44
C LEU A 185 2.63 3.17 -2.40
N ALA A 186 1.42 3.03 -1.84
CA ALA A 186 0.21 2.96 -2.63
C ALA A 186 -0.08 4.29 -3.36
N PHE A 187 -0.36 4.22 -4.66
CA PHE A 187 -0.68 5.37 -5.50
C PHE A 187 -1.95 5.15 -6.31
N SER A 188 -2.59 6.24 -6.70
CA SER A 188 -3.75 6.24 -7.60
C SER A 188 -3.93 7.62 -8.22
N GLU A 189 -4.75 7.71 -9.25
CA GLU A 189 -5.16 8.96 -9.89
C GLU A 189 -6.06 9.84 -9.01
N ARG A 190 -6.64 9.29 -7.94
CA ARG A 190 -7.51 10.03 -7.02
C ARG A 190 -6.69 10.93 -6.11
N GLU A 191 -7.10 12.17 -5.98
CA GLU A 191 -6.53 13.09 -5.01
C GLU A 191 -6.88 12.64 -3.59
N ASP A 192 -5.90 12.02 -2.93
CA ASP A 192 -6.00 11.58 -1.54
C ASP A 192 -4.65 11.82 -0.86
N PRO A 193 -4.60 12.46 0.31
CA PRO A 193 -3.35 12.74 1.02
C PRO A 193 -2.58 11.47 1.44
N ARG A 194 -3.20 10.29 1.35
CA ARG A 194 -2.59 8.99 1.61
C ARG A 194 -2.01 8.33 0.37
N SER A 195 -2.29 8.85 -0.83
CA SER A 195 -1.67 8.40 -2.07
C SER A 195 -0.22 8.87 -2.14
N PHE A 196 0.70 7.96 -2.49
CA PHE A 196 2.10 8.30 -2.70
C PHE A 196 2.27 9.42 -3.73
N LEU A 197 1.55 9.38 -4.85
CA LEU A 197 1.57 10.43 -5.87
C LEU A 197 1.28 11.82 -5.28
N TRP A 198 0.27 11.91 -4.42
CA TRP A 198 -0.13 13.16 -3.77
C TRP A 198 0.88 13.63 -2.72
N GLN A 199 1.41 12.69 -1.93
CA GLN A 199 2.46 13.02 -0.94
C GLN A 199 3.73 13.48 -1.63
N PHE A 200 4.13 12.80 -2.70
CA PHE A 200 5.33 13.11 -3.45
C PHE A 200 5.30 14.52 -4.07
N GLN A 201 4.17 14.95 -4.61
CA GLN A 201 3.98 16.30 -5.16
C GLN A 201 4.23 17.41 -4.13
N ARG A 202 4.11 17.10 -2.84
CA ARG A 202 4.23 18.07 -1.73
C ARG A 202 5.57 18.02 -1.03
N GLN A 203 6.40 17.05 -1.34
CA GLN A 203 7.74 16.98 -0.80
C GLN A 203 8.63 18.06 -1.42
N ALA A 204 9.25 18.87 -0.58
CA ALA A 204 10.19 19.89 -1.06
C ALA A 204 11.53 19.26 -1.48
N HIS A 205 11.97 18.22 -0.77
CA HIS A 205 13.24 17.55 -0.94
C HIS A 205 13.09 16.04 -0.74
N PRO A 206 12.65 15.31 -1.76
CA PRO A 206 12.58 13.84 -1.68
C PRO A 206 13.97 13.23 -1.65
N GLY A 207 14.09 12.06 -1.03
CA GLY A 207 15.26 11.19 -1.22
C GLY A 207 15.22 10.56 -2.62
N ASP A 208 16.38 10.38 -3.26
CA ASP A 208 16.47 9.58 -4.48
C ASP A 208 16.75 8.13 -4.11
N THR A 209 15.69 7.35 -4.01
CA THR A 209 15.70 5.96 -3.56
C THR A 209 15.06 5.05 -4.59
N ILE A 210 15.16 3.75 -4.39
CA ILE A 210 14.53 2.74 -5.24
C ILE A 210 13.45 2.05 -4.44
N ASP A 211 12.23 2.01 -4.99
CA ASP A 211 11.08 1.41 -4.32
C ASP A 211 10.18 0.60 -5.25
N SER A 212 9.59 -0.46 -4.71
CA SER A 212 8.39 -1.05 -5.29
C SER A 212 7.16 -0.23 -4.91
N LEU A 213 6.20 -0.11 -5.81
CA LEU A 213 4.95 0.63 -5.57
C LEU A 213 3.73 -0.22 -5.93
N SER A 214 2.58 0.14 -5.34
CA SER A 214 1.30 -0.51 -5.61
C SER A 214 0.30 0.49 -6.18
N HIS A 215 -0.12 0.31 -7.41
CA HIS A 215 -1.32 0.99 -7.90
C HIS A 215 -2.53 0.45 -7.14
N THR A 216 -3.27 1.32 -6.47
CA THR A 216 -4.29 0.92 -5.49
C THR A 216 -5.36 -0.01 -6.07
N GLU A 217 -5.83 0.28 -7.30
CA GLU A 217 -6.85 -0.55 -7.95
C GLU A 217 -6.31 -1.89 -8.42
N ASP A 218 -5.05 -1.96 -8.91
CA ASP A 218 -4.39 -3.21 -9.27
C ASP A 218 -4.18 -4.09 -8.05
N CYS A 219 -3.70 -3.51 -6.95
CA CYS A 219 -3.52 -4.19 -5.68
C CYS A 219 -4.83 -4.81 -5.16
N VAL A 220 -5.91 -4.01 -5.10
CA VAL A 220 -7.22 -4.49 -4.64
C VAL A 220 -7.77 -5.59 -5.54
N ARG A 221 -7.60 -5.44 -6.85
CA ARG A 221 -8.01 -6.46 -7.84
C ARG A 221 -7.27 -7.76 -7.59
N ALA A 222 -5.95 -7.70 -7.43
CA ALA A 222 -5.12 -8.88 -7.14
C ALA A 222 -5.51 -9.56 -5.83
N CYS A 223 -5.75 -8.82 -4.76
CA CYS A 223 -6.24 -9.35 -3.48
C CYS A 223 -7.56 -10.12 -3.63
N LEU A 224 -8.50 -9.57 -4.37
CA LEU A 224 -9.80 -10.21 -4.63
C LEU A 224 -9.69 -11.39 -5.60
N ASP A 225 -8.76 -11.34 -6.56
CA ASP A 225 -8.51 -12.44 -7.49
C ASP A 225 -7.88 -13.64 -6.80
N LEU A 226 -6.93 -13.44 -5.87
CA LEU A 226 -6.39 -14.50 -5.02
C LEU A 226 -7.52 -15.27 -4.31
N TRP A 227 -8.47 -14.55 -3.71
CA TRP A 227 -9.64 -15.16 -3.08
C TRP A 227 -10.53 -15.90 -4.11
N LYS A 228 -10.82 -15.25 -5.23
CA LYS A 228 -11.72 -15.78 -6.25
C LYS A 228 -11.22 -17.08 -6.89
N ILE A 229 -9.90 -17.19 -7.14
CA ILE A 229 -9.29 -18.39 -7.73
C ILE A 229 -8.97 -19.46 -6.69
N GLY A 230 -9.21 -19.20 -5.40
CA GLY A 230 -8.87 -20.13 -4.32
C GLY A 230 -7.37 -20.35 -4.17
N ALA A 231 -6.56 -19.31 -4.38
CA ALA A 231 -5.11 -19.39 -4.16
C ALA A 231 -4.79 -19.86 -2.73
N PRO A 232 -3.66 -20.53 -2.48
CA PRO A 232 -3.27 -20.93 -1.13
C PRO A 232 -3.28 -19.75 -0.17
N PHE A 233 -3.84 -19.95 1.04
CA PHE A 233 -3.74 -18.92 2.09
C PHE A 233 -2.29 -18.66 2.48
N GLY A 234 -2.01 -17.47 2.97
CA GLY A 234 -0.68 -17.06 3.40
C GLY A 234 -0.35 -15.63 3.01
N ILE A 235 0.93 -15.30 3.10
CA ILE A 235 1.45 -13.95 2.82
C ILE A 235 1.68 -13.79 1.31
N TYR A 236 1.35 -12.60 0.80
CA TYR A 236 1.60 -12.20 -0.59
C TYR A 236 2.09 -10.74 -0.65
N ASN A 237 3.21 -10.51 -1.31
CA ASN A 237 3.59 -9.18 -1.73
C ASN A 237 2.66 -8.76 -2.88
N VAL A 238 2.02 -7.60 -2.75
CA VAL A 238 1.02 -7.13 -3.71
C VAL A 238 1.42 -5.75 -4.22
N THR A 239 2.54 -5.69 -4.93
CA THR A 239 3.02 -4.51 -5.64
C THR A 239 2.92 -4.74 -7.14
N ASN A 240 2.94 -3.66 -7.93
CA ASN A 240 3.11 -3.80 -9.36
C ASN A 240 4.52 -4.35 -9.64
N PRO A 241 4.67 -5.34 -10.54
CA PRO A 241 5.98 -5.90 -10.88
C PRO A 241 6.98 -4.82 -11.31
N GLY A 242 8.17 -4.88 -10.75
CA GLY A 242 9.24 -3.89 -10.95
C GLY A 242 9.45 -2.97 -9.75
N ALA A 243 10.43 -2.12 -9.88
CA ALA A 243 10.76 -1.02 -8.97
C ALA A 243 11.18 0.19 -9.78
N ALA A 244 11.16 1.37 -9.17
CA ALA A 244 11.57 2.59 -9.84
C ALA A 244 12.38 3.48 -8.89
N THR A 245 13.29 4.27 -9.46
CA THR A 245 13.94 5.35 -8.72
C THR A 245 12.96 6.50 -8.52
N THR A 246 13.09 7.18 -7.40
CA THR A 246 12.27 8.37 -7.11
C THR A 246 12.48 9.45 -8.17
N LEU A 247 13.72 9.59 -8.68
CA LEU A 247 14.05 10.51 -9.77
C LEU A 247 13.28 10.18 -11.05
N HIS A 248 13.27 8.91 -11.48
CA HIS A 248 12.53 8.49 -12.67
C HIS A 248 11.03 8.81 -12.57
N LEU A 249 10.42 8.52 -11.42
CA LEU A 249 9.00 8.85 -11.17
C LEU A 249 8.75 10.36 -11.22
N ALA A 250 9.67 11.18 -10.67
CA ALA A 250 9.60 12.64 -10.71
C ALA A 250 9.69 13.19 -12.14
N GLU A 251 10.59 12.64 -12.96
CA GLU A 251 10.73 13.03 -14.37
C GLU A 251 9.44 12.77 -15.15
N LEU A 252 8.83 11.61 -14.95
CA LEU A 252 7.55 11.28 -15.58
C LEU A 252 6.44 12.25 -15.14
N MET A 253 6.39 12.61 -13.86
CA MET A 253 5.44 13.60 -13.34
C MET A 253 5.68 15.00 -13.90
N HIS A 254 6.95 15.40 -14.03
CA HIS A 254 7.31 16.69 -14.61
C HIS A 254 6.86 16.78 -16.09
N ARG A 255 7.10 15.74 -16.89
CA ARG A 255 6.66 15.66 -18.31
C ARG A 255 5.15 15.86 -18.49
N VAL A 256 4.34 15.46 -17.52
CA VAL A 256 2.87 15.64 -17.57
C VAL A 256 2.40 16.91 -16.85
N GLY A 257 3.31 17.77 -16.39
CA GLY A 257 3.00 19.05 -15.74
C GLY A 257 2.46 18.90 -14.31
N LYS A 258 2.75 17.78 -13.64
CA LYS A 258 2.35 17.54 -12.25
C LYS A 258 3.41 17.92 -11.21
N LEU A 259 4.62 18.18 -11.67
CA LEU A 259 5.69 18.83 -10.91
C LEU A 259 6.13 20.07 -11.67
N PRO A 260 5.84 21.30 -11.15
CA PRO A 260 6.13 22.55 -11.87
C PRO A 260 7.63 22.92 -11.88
N ARG A 261 8.42 22.27 -11.01
CA ARG A 261 9.87 22.50 -10.88
C ARG A 261 10.60 21.17 -10.82
N PRO A 262 11.86 21.10 -11.27
CA PRO A 262 12.76 20.02 -10.93
C PRO A 262 12.82 19.91 -9.39
N LEU A 263 12.77 18.69 -8.87
CA LEU A 263 12.92 18.46 -7.43
C LEU A 263 14.40 18.51 -7.07
N ASP A 264 14.68 19.08 -5.90
CA ASP A 264 16.00 19.04 -5.28
C ASP A 264 16.10 17.78 -4.42
N PHE A 265 16.75 16.74 -4.98
CA PHE A 265 16.92 15.45 -4.32
C PHE A 265 18.03 15.54 -3.27
N ARG A 266 17.79 14.87 -2.13
CA ARG A 266 18.74 14.76 -1.02
C ARG A 266 19.01 13.30 -0.70
N THR A 267 20.17 13.05 -0.11
CA THR A 267 20.48 11.73 0.44
C THR A 267 19.63 11.45 1.69
N ASP A 268 19.44 10.18 2.02
CA ASP A 268 18.75 9.81 3.26
C ASP A 268 19.48 10.35 4.50
N GLU A 269 20.81 10.38 4.49
CA GLU A 269 21.63 10.95 5.57
C GLU A 269 21.32 12.46 5.78
N GLU A 270 21.24 13.24 4.71
CA GLU A 270 20.88 14.67 4.78
C GLU A 270 19.46 14.87 5.30
N ASN A 271 18.51 14.02 4.88
CA ASN A 271 17.13 14.07 5.34
C ASN A 271 17.02 13.67 6.82
N ILE A 272 17.72 12.62 7.26
CA ILE A 272 17.76 12.17 8.66
C ILE A 272 18.40 13.24 9.55
N ALA A 273 19.54 13.84 9.15
CA ALA A 273 20.22 14.87 9.92
C ALA A 273 19.33 16.09 10.16
N ARG A 274 18.59 16.54 9.13
CA ARG A 274 17.66 17.67 9.22
C ARG A 274 16.40 17.36 10.00
N ALA A 275 15.94 16.10 9.99
CA ALA A 275 14.79 15.64 10.75
C ALA A 275 15.08 15.44 12.25
N GLY A 276 16.27 15.81 12.72
CA GLY A 276 16.66 15.68 14.13
C GLY A 276 16.88 14.24 14.58
N GLY A 277 17.40 13.36 13.68
CA GLY A 277 17.74 11.97 14.01
C GLY A 277 16.53 11.04 14.09
N LYS A 278 15.40 11.38 13.46
CA LYS A 278 14.23 10.49 13.35
C LYS A 278 14.60 9.21 12.60
N ALA A 279 13.91 8.13 12.91
CA ALA A 279 14.13 6.84 12.25
C ALA A 279 14.10 6.98 10.71
N PRO A 280 15.03 6.31 9.99
CA PRO A 280 15.05 6.35 8.54
C PRO A 280 13.72 5.83 7.98
N GLN A 281 13.34 6.32 6.80
CA GLN A 281 12.20 5.77 6.11
C GLN A 281 12.55 4.39 5.53
N SER A 282 11.53 3.55 5.39
CA SER A 282 11.68 2.28 4.69
C SER A 282 11.72 2.55 3.19
N HIS A 283 12.73 2.05 2.50
CA HIS A 283 12.82 1.99 1.04
C HIS A 283 13.17 0.55 0.66
N CYS A 284 12.35 -0.11 -0.15
CA CYS A 284 12.61 -1.52 -0.45
C CYS A 284 12.05 -1.97 -1.81
N ILE A 285 12.69 -3.01 -2.33
CA ILE A 285 12.20 -3.77 -3.47
C ILE A 285 11.52 -5.04 -2.94
N LEU A 286 10.32 -5.34 -3.45
CA LEU A 286 9.56 -6.55 -3.13
C LEU A 286 9.49 -7.47 -4.35
N ASP A 287 9.71 -8.76 -4.13
CA ASP A 287 9.50 -9.81 -5.12
C ASP A 287 8.03 -10.23 -5.10
N VAL A 288 7.40 -10.24 -6.27
CA VAL A 288 5.99 -10.60 -6.48
C VAL A 288 5.83 -11.92 -7.24
N SER A 289 6.89 -12.68 -7.40
CA SER A 289 6.89 -13.93 -8.16
C SER A 289 5.85 -14.93 -7.63
N LYS A 290 5.67 -15.01 -6.31
CA LYS A 290 4.65 -15.84 -5.68
C LYS A 290 3.24 -15.44 -6.10
N LEU A 291 2.93 -14.15 -6.14
CA LEU A 291 1.65 -13.64 -6.60
C LEU A 291 1.41 -14.01 -8.07
N LEU A 292 2.38 -13.75 -8.93
CA LEU A 292 2.29 -14.02 -10.37
C LEU A 292 2.16 -15.52 -10.66
N ALA A 293 2.84 -16.37 -9.89
CA ALA A 293 2.75 -17.82 -10.02
C ALA A 293 1.33 -18.38 -9.75
N THR A 294 0.46 -17.64 -9.06
CA THR A 294 -0.97 -18.02 -8.90
C THR A 294 -1.80 -17.82 -10.16
N GLY A 295 -1.26 -17.15 -11.18
CA GLY A 295 -1.99 -16.75 -12.39
C GLY A 295 -2.71 -15.40 -12.29
N VAL A 296 -2.66 -14.73 -11.14
CA VAL A 296 -3.19 -13.36 -10.97
C VAL A 296 -2.43 -12.40 -11.88
N LYS A 297 -3.18 -11.57 -12.61
CA LYS A 297 -2.62 -10.58 -13.54
C LYS A 297 -2.35 -9.26 -12.84
N MET A 298 -1.11 -8.77 -12.97
CA MET A 298 -0.69 -7.44 -12.54
C MET A 298 -0.02 -6.73 -13.70
N ARG A 299 -0.31 -5.44 -13.86
CA ARG A 299 0.46 -4.58 -14.80
C ARG A 299 1.84 -4.32 -14.19
N SER A 300 2.83 -4.08 -15.04
CA SER A 300 4.13 -3.58 -14.57
C SER A 300 3.97 -2.23 -13.84
N LEU A 301 4.93 -1.88 -13.00
CA LEU A 301 4.93 -0.58 -12.33
C LEU A 301 4.94 0.57 -13.33
N GLU A 302 5.73 0.46 -14.39
CA GLU A 302 5.82 1.47 -15.45
C GLU A 302 4.47 1.70 -16.14
N GLU A 303 3.80 0.63 -16.57
CA GLU A 303 2.47 0.71 -17.19
C GLU A 303 1.43 1.34 -16.24
N ALA A 304 1.43 0.91 -14.97
CA ALA A 304 0.49 1.41 -13.98
C ALA A 304 0.72 2.90 -13.66
N TRP A 305 1.99 3.32 -13.58
CA TRP A 305 2.36 4.71 -13.30
C TRP A 305 2.00 5.63 -14.48
N GLN A 306 2.34 5.25 -15.70
CA GLN A 306 2.02 6.01 -16.91
C GLN A 306 0.51 6.16 -17.11
N ASP A 307 -0.27 5.09 -16.93
CA ASP A 307 -1.74 5.15 -17.01
C ASP A 307 -2.33 6.05 -15.91
N CYS A 308 -1.83 5.96 -14.69
CA CYS A 308 -2.23 6.83 -13.59
C CYS A 308 -1.99 8.30 -13.92
N LEU A 309 -0.79 8.66 -14.40
CA LEU A 309 -0.46 10.02 -14.80
C LEU A 309 -1.31 10.52 -15.98
N HIS A 310 -1.58 9.66 -16.95
CA HIS A 310 -2.47 9.98 -18.06
C HIS A 310 -3.87 10.35 -17.59
N LYS A 311 -4.47 9.55 -16.70
CA LYS A 311 -5.79 9.81 -16.11
C LYS A 311 -5.82 11.11 -15.29
N VAL A 312 -4.79 11.36 -14.48
CA VAL A 312 -4.64 12.62 -13.74
C VAL A 312 -4.58 13.83 -14.67
N ARG A 313 -3.88 13.73 -15.81
CA ARG A 313 -3.81 14.79 -16.82
C ARG A 313 -5.16 15.05 -17.47
N LEU A 314 -5.90 14.00 -17.85
CA LEU A 314 -7.23 14.12 -18.45
C LEU A 314 -8.23 14.77 -17.46
N ALA A 315 -8.22 14.39 -16.20
CA ALA A 315 -9.07 14.99 -15.17
C ALA A 315 -8.80 16.49 -15.00
N ALA A 316 -7.50 16.89 -14.98
CA ALA A 316 -7.13 18.30 -14.91
C ALA A 316 -7.60 19.13 -16.12
N ARG A 317 -7.54 18.57 -17.34
CA ARG A 317 -8.02 19.22 -18.54
C ARG A 317 -9.55 19.37 -18.55
N ALA A 318 -10.28 18.35 -18.07
CA ALA A 318 -11.74 18.40 -17.96
C ALA A 318 -12.22 19.50 -17.01
N LEU A 319 -11.48 19.75 -15.93
CA LEU A 319 -11.78 20.83 -14.98
C LEU A 319 -11.48 22.24 -15.52
N GLN A 320 -10.61 22.35 -16.52
CA GLN A 320 -10.24 23.62 -17.17
C GLN A 320 -11.06 23.89 -18.43
N ALA A 321 -11.87 22.95 -18.90
CA ALA A 321 -12.74 23.15 -20.04
C ALA A 321 -13.78 24.24 -19.73
N PRO A 322 -14.01 25.24 -20.62
CA PRO A 322 -15.02 26.26 -20.39
C PRO A 322 -16.41 25.62 -20.29
N VAL A 323 -17.17 26.03 -19.28
CA VAL A 323 -18.57 25.63 -19.16
C VAL A 323 -19.29 26.10 -20.41
N ALA A 324 -19.90 25.18 -21.15
CA ALA A 324 -20.70 25.53 -22.31
C ALA A 324 -21.78 26.57 -21.89
N PRO A 325 -21.99 27.66 -22.67
CA PRO A 325 -23.03 28.63 -22.33
C PRO A 325 -24.39 27.93 -22.25
N PRO A 326 -25.27 28.36 -21.33
CA PRO A 326 -26.60 27.77 -21.22
C PRO A 326 -27.32 27.88 -22.57
N SER A 327 -28.00 26.79 -22.94
CA SER A 327 -28.81 26.77 -24.16
C SER A 327 -29.78 27.94 -24.16
N PRO A 328 -29.98 28.62 -25.29
CA PRO A 328 -30.96 29.71 -25.38
C PRO A 328 -32.37 29.19 -24.99
N PRO A 329 -33.20 30.02 -24.32
CA PRO A 329 -34.52 29.62 -23.98
C PRO A 329 -35.34 29.26 -25.26
N PRO A 330 -36.27 28.32 -25.17
CA PRO A 330 -37.09 27.96 -26.30
C PRO A 330 -37.88 29.18 -26.77
N PRO A 331 -38.12 29.37 -28.09
CA PRO A 331 -38.90 30.49 -28.61
C PRO A 331 -40.31 30.46 -28.02
N GLU A 332 -40.72 31.62 -27.53
CA GLU A 332 -42.10 31.81 -27.09
C GLU A 332 -43.04 31.50 -28.27
N ARG A 333 -43.97 30.60 -28.04
CA ARG A 333 -44.99 30.28 -29.06
C ARG A 333 -45.97 31.45 -29.17
N PRO A 334 -46.37 31.84 -30.39
CA PRO A 334 -47.31 32.88 -30.62
C PRO A 334 -48.74 32.59 -30.10
#